data_17f61b1929e40846042ca1a8ef2cdbbb
#
_entry.id   17f61b1929e40846042ca1a8ef2cdbbb
#
_cell.length_a   1.000
_cell.length_b   1.000
_cell.length_c   1.000
_cell.angle_alpha   90.00
_cell.angle_beta   90.00
_cell.angle_gamma   90.00
#
_symmetry.space_group_name_H-M   'P 1'
#
loop_
_entity.id
_entity.type
_entity.pdbx_description
1 polymer ?
#
loop_
_entity_poly.entity_id
_entity_poly.type
_entity_poly.pdbx_seq_one_letter_code
_entity_poly.pdbx_strand_id
1 'polypeptide(L)'
;MLEGDHGPVGGLLHEVWQSVRTIDHGQVADYIPELAKADPATCGLSLATLDGAVYTAGDLVPFTIQSVSKPLVYALALADSGAETVLSKIGAEPTGDPFNTISLDDVSGRAFNPMVNAGAI
;
A
#
# COMPACT_ATOMS: atom_id res chain seq x y z
N MET A 1 8.09 -23.87 -3.21
CA MET A 1 6.68 -24.21 -2.97
C MET A 1 6.52 -24.20 -1.45
N LEU A 2 6.10 -23.08 -0.86
CA LEU A 2 5.82 -23.00 0.57
C LEU A 2 4.39 -23.54 0.72
N GLU A 3 4.27 -24.79 1.13
CA GLU A 3 2.99 -25.35 1.56
C GLU A 3 2.49 -24.49 2.73
N GLY A 4 1.33 -23.86 2.55
CA GLY A 4 0.73 -22.99 3.55
C GLY A 4 0.52 -23.76 4.84
N ASP A 5 1.03 -23.21 5.92
CA ASP A 5 0.70 -23.66 7.26
C ASP A 5 -0.82 -23.52 7.43
N HIS A 6 -1.52 -24.64 7.46
CA HIS A 6 -2.96 -24.73 7.65
C HIS A 6 -3.38 -24.55 9.13
N GLY A 7 -2.56 -23.85 9.92
CA GLY A 7 -2.92 -23.46 11.28
C GLY A 7 -4.16 -22.55 11.31
N PRO A 8 -4.67 -22.22 12.52
CA PRO A 8 -5.90 -21.43 12.64
C PRO A 8 -5.87 -20.10 11.89
N VAL A 9 -4.71 -19.45 11.80
CA VAL A 9 -4.53 -18.18 11.06
C VAL A 9 -4.64 -18.41 9.56
N GLY A 10 -3.96 -19.43 9.03
CA GLY A 10 -4.03 -19.79 7.60
C GLY A 10 -5.44 -20.21 7.18
N GLY A 11 -6.13 -20.97 8.05
CA GLY A 11 -7.53 -21.33 7.84
C GLY A 11 -8.45 -20.11 7.75
N LEU A 12 -8.33 -19.18 8.70
CA LEU A 12 -9.10 -17.94 8.68
C LEU A 12 -8.80 -17.10 7.44
N LEU A 13 -7.52 -16.97 7.05
CA LEU A 13 -7.14 -16.23 5.86
C LEU A 13 -7.77 -16.84 4.59
N HIS A 14 -7.80 -18.15 4.51
CA HIS A 14 -8.45 -18.88 3.40
C HIS A 14 -9.97 -18.66 3.38
N GLU A 15 -10.65 -18.70 4.52
CA GLU A 15 -12.08 -18.40 4.62
C GLU A 15 -12.39 -16.96 4.16
N VAL A 16 -11.59 -15.98 4.58
CA VAL A 16 -11.72 -14.60 4.13
C VAL A 16 -11.54 -14.51 2.62
N TRP A 17 -10.50 -15.13 2.07
CA TRP A 17 -10.27 -15.16 0.62
C TRP A 17 -11.46 -15.78 -0.12
N GLN A 18 -11.98 -16.90 0.34
CA GLN A 18 -13.16 -17.54 -0.27
C GLN A 18 -14.38 -16.60 -0.28
N SER A 19 -14.56 -15.80 0.75
CA SER A 19 -15.70 -14.88 0.86
C SER A 19 -15.59 -13.67 -0.06
N VAL A 20 -14.37 -13.19 -0.37
CA VAL A 20 -14.16 -11.96 -1.14
C VAL A 20 -13.81 -12.21 -2.63
N ARG A 21 -13.29 -13.37 -2.98
CA ARG A 21 -12.82 -13.66 -4.35
C ARG A 21 -13.89 -13.57 -5.44
N THR A 22 -15.16 -13.65 -5.06
CA THR A 22 -16.30 -13.61 -5.98
C THR A 22 -16.92 -12.22 -6.08
N ILE A 23 -16.37 -11.22 -5.39
CA ILE A 23 -16.85 -9.83 -5.45
C ILE A 23 -16.30 -9.21 -6.73
N ASP A 24 -17.19 -8.89 -7.67
CA ASP A 24 -16.86 -8.43 -9.03
C ASP A 24 -17.41 -7.03 -9.36
N HIS A 25 -17.88 -6.28 -8.37
CA HIS A 25 -18.48 -4.95 -8.56
C HIS A 25 -17.47 -3.85 -8.88
N GLY A 26 -16.16 -4.13 -8.80
CA GLY A 26 -15.09 -3.19 -9.10
C GLY A 26 -14.74 -3.13 -10.59
N GLN A 27 -13.89 -2.18 -10.93
CA GLN A 27 -13.26 -2.07 -12.24
C GLN A 27 -11.76 -1.91 -12.08
N VAL A 28 -10.99 -2.39 -13.06
CA VAL A 28 -9.55 -2.14 -13.08
C VAL A 28 -9.27 -0.64 -13.20
N ALA A 29 -8.17 -0.19 -12.59
CA ALA A 29 -7.74 1.20 -12.65
C ALA A 29 -7.15 1.50 -14.03
N ASP A 30 -7.95 1.97 -14.97
CA ASP A 30 -7.58 2.18 -16.38
C ASP A 30 -6.88 3.51 -16.68
N TYR A 31 -6.79 4.41 -15.69
CA TYR A 31 -6.08 5.69 -15.80
C TYR A 31 -4.56 5.55 -15.90
N ILE A 32 -4.01 4.38 -15.61
CA ILE A 32 -2.61 4.01 -15.87
C ILE A 32 -2.60 2.81 -16.82
N PRO A 33 -1.95 2.90 -17.99
CA PRO A 33 -2.00 1.84 -19.01
C PRO A 33 -1.56 0.45 -18.50
N GLU A 34 -0.60 0.39 -17.56
CA GLU A 34 -0.13 -0.88 -16.99
C GLU A 34 -1.16 -1.48 -16.04
N LEU A 35 -1.91 -0.67 -15.30
CA LEU A 35 -3.00 -1.14 -14.42
C LEU A 35 -4.21 -1.61 -15.23
N ALA A 36 -4.47 -1.00 -16.38
CA ALA A 36 -5.55 -1.42 -17.28
C ALA A 36 -5.38 -2.85 -17.83
N LYS A 37 -4.16 -3.39 -17.77
CA LYS A 37 -3.84 -4.77 -18.20
C LYS A 37 -4.06 -5.81 -17.10
N ALA A 38 -4.39 -5.40 -15.89
CA ALA A 38 -4.58 -6.31 -14.76
C ALA A 38 -5.77 -7.24 -15.01
N ASP A 39 -5.63 -8.50 -14.63
CA ASP A 39 -6.74 -9.44 -14.64
C ASP A 39 -7.65 -9.14 -13.42
N PRO A 40 -8.91 -8.72 -13.64
CA PRO A 40 -9.82 -8.41 -12.54
C PRO A 40 -10.19 -9.63 -11.68
N ALA A 41 -9.97 -10.84 -12.15
CA ALA A 41 -10.21 -12.07 -11.40
C ALA A 41 -9.07 -12.41 -10.41
N THR A 42 -7.91 -11.74 -10.52
CA THR A 42 -6.78 -11.96 -9.60
C THR A 42 -7.14 -11.52 -8.19
N CYS A 43 -7.08 -12.46 -7.23
CA CYS A 43 -7.37 -12.21 -5.83
C CYS A 43 -6.41 -13.00 -4.94
N GLY A 44 -5.50 -12.30 -4.28
CA GLY A 44 -4.54 -12.87 -3.34
C GLY A 44 -4.51 -12.13 -2.02
N LEU A 45 -4.32 -12.86 -0.93
CA LEU A 45 -4.15 -12.33 0.42
C LEU A 45 -2.80 -12.80 0.98
N SER A 46 -2.16 -11.93 1.72
CA SER A 46 -0.96 -12.26 2.50
C SER A 46 -1.01 -11.57 3.85
N LEU A 47 -0.64 -12.30 4.90
CA LEU A 47 -0.54 -11.81 6.26
C LEU A 47 0.86 -12.16 6.79
N ALA A 48 1.61 -11.16 7.21
CA ALA A 48 2.88 -11.33 7.91
C ALA A 48 2.71 -10.95 9.38
N THR A 49 3.15 -11.81 10.28
CA THR A 49 3.13 -11.56 11.72
C THR A 49 4.47 -11.06 12.24
N LEU A 50 4.50 -10.45 13.42
CA LEU A 50 5.72 -9.86 13.99
C LEU A 50 6.79 -10.90 14.36
N ASP A 51 6.42 -12.16 14.54
CA ASP A 51 7.34 -13.28 14.74
C ASP A 51 7.94 -13.82 13.43
N GLY A 52 7.55 -13.22 12.29
CA GLY A 52 8.08 -13.54 10.97
C GLY A 52 7.32 -14.63 10.22
N ALA A 53 6.22 -15.16 10.75
CA ALA A 53 5.38 -16.09 10.01
C ALA A 53 4.64 -15.37 8.88
N VAL A 54 4.49 -16.03 7.71
CA VAL A 54 3.77 -15.50 6.54
C VAL A 54 2.73 -16.50 6.11
N TYR A 55 1.49 -16.04 6.05
CA TYR A 55 0.33 -16.81 5.59
C TYR A 55 -0.15 -16.24 4.27
N THR A 56 -0.58 -17.10 3.35
CA THR A 56 -1.06 -16.69 2.03
C THR A 56 -2.31 -17.46 1.63
N ALA A 57 -3.18 -16.82 0.86
CA ALA A 57 -4.34 -17.47 0.25
C ALA A 57 -4.60 -16.87 -1.14
N GLY A 58 -5.00 -17.70 -2.10
CA GLY A 58 -5.30 -17.28 -3.46
C GLY A 58 -4.08 -17.07 -4.35
N ASP A 59 -4.15 -16.08 -5.23
CA ASP A 59 -3.17 -15.88 -6.29
C ASP A 59 -1.90 -15.19 -5.78
N LEU A 60 -0.75 -15.78 -6.04
CA LEU A 60 0.57 -15.24 -5.73
C LEU A 60 1.25 -14.77 -7.02
N VAL A 61 0.79 -13.67 -7.56
CA VAL A 61 1.31 -13.09 -8.80
C VAL A 61 1.99 -11.75 -8.54
N PRO A 62 3.00 -11.37 -9.33
CA PRO A 62 3.57 -10.03 -9.25
C PRO A 62 2.53 -8.95 -9.58
N PHE A 63 2.52 -7.87 -8.82
CA PHE A 63 1.68 -6.71 -9.05
C PHE A 63 2.47 -5.41 -8.82
N THR A 64 1.94 -4.29 -9.28
CA THR A 64 2.60 -3.00 -9.12
C THR A 64 2.43 -2.50 -7.69
N ILE A 65 3.53 -2.04 -7.08
CA ILE A 65 3.53 -1.62 -5.66
C ILE A 65 2.69 -0.35 -5.40
N GLN A 66 2.57 0.54 -6.40
CA GLN A 66 1.81 1.79 -6.32
C GLN A 66 2.11 2.57 -5.02
N SER A 67 1.08 3.15 -4.39
CA SER A 67 1.22 3.97 -3.18
C SER A 67 1.60 3.19 -1.92
N VAL A 68 1.63 1.87 -1.95
CA VAL A 68 2.19 1.05 -0.85
C VAL A 68 3.70 1.32 -0.67
N SER A 69 4.37 1.85 -1.70
CA SER A 69 5.77 2.28 -1.62
C SER A 69 6.00 3.47 -0.68
N LYS A 70 5.02 4.37 -0.49
CA LYS A 70 5.19 5.63 0.24
C LYS A 70 5.74 5.46 1.66
N PRO A 71 5.17 4.62 2.53
CA PRO A 71 5.71 4.43 3.89
C PRO A 71 7.13 3.84 3.88
N LEU A 72 7.45 2.98 2.90
CA LEU A 72 8.80 2.40 2.80
C LEU A 72 9.83 3.45 2.38
N VAL A 73 9.51 4.26 1.37
CA VAL A 73 10.38 5.37 0.92
C VAL A 73 10.53 6.42 2.02
N TYR A 74 9.46 6.75 2.74
CA TYR A 74 9.52 7.66 3.87
C TYR A 74 10.43 7.14 4.99
N ALA A 75 10.35 5.85 5.31
CA ALA A 75 11.24 5.22 6.29
C ALA A 75 12.71 5.28 5.84
N LEU A 76 12.99 5.05 4.55
CA LEU A 76 14.34 5.18 3.99
C LEU A 76 14.84 6.63 4.07
N ALA A 77 14.01 7.61 3.72
CA ALA A 77 14.37 9.02 3.81
C ALA A 77 14.71 9.44 5.25
N LEU A 78 13.94 8.95 6.25
CA LEU A 78 14.24 9.17 7.67
C LEU A 78 15.57 8.53 8.09
N ALA A 79 15.86 7.32 7.59
CA ALA A 79 17.12 6.62 7.90
C ALA A 79 18.33 7.32 7.28
N ASP A 80 18.21 7.79 6.03
CA ASP A 80 19.32 8.38 5.28
C ASP A 80 19.60 9.83 5.66
N SER A 81 18.54 10.63 5.88
CA SER A 81 18.65 12.09 6.04
C SER A 81 18.36 12.60 7.46
N GLY A 82 17.83 11.73 8.31
CA GLY A 82 17.40 12.07 9.67
C GLY A 82 16.06 12.80 9.74
N ALA A 83 15.39 12.66 10.88
CA ALA A 83 14.04 13.18 11.08
C ALA A 83 13.97 14.71 10.93
N GLU A 84 14.94 15.44 11.44
CA GLU A 84 14.97 16.90 11.36
C GLU A 84 14.99 17.39 9.90
N THR A 85 15.84 16.79 9.07
CA THR A 85 15.94 17.13 7.64
C THR A 85 14.62 16.83 6.92
N VAL A 86 14.09 15.63 7.12
CA VAL A 86 12.86 15.19 6.44
C VAL A 86 11.68 16.07 6.88
N LEU A 87 11.48 16.29 8.18
CA LEU A 87 10.38 17.10 8.70
C LEU A 87 10.53 18.60 8.37
N SER A 88 11.73 19.08 8.03
CA SER A 88 11.90 20.42 7.48
C SER A 88 11.34 20.59 6.09
N LYS A 89 11.20 19.49 5.33
CA LYS A 89 10.73 19.47 3.92
C LYS A 89 9.27 19.08 3.79
N ILE A 90 8.78 18.25 4.71
CA ILE A 90 7.44 17.68 4.64
C ILE A 90 6.80 17.67 6.00
N GLY A 91 5.50 17.96 6.08
CA GLY A 91 4.74 17.86 7.33
C GLY A 91 4.40 16.40 7.69
N ALA A 92 3.72 16.21 8.81
CA ALA A 92 3.22 14.92 9.27
C ALA A 92 1.70 14.95 9.55
N GLU A 93 1.03 16.05 9.23
CA GLU A 93 -0.37 16.27 9.56
C GLU A 93 -1.32 15.67 8.50
N PRO A 94 -2.43 15.04 8.90
CA PRO A 94 -3.45 14.62 7.98
C PRO A 94 -4.15 15.85 7.36
N THR A 95 -4.43 15.80 6.05
CA THR A 95 -5.08 16.91 5.35
C THR A 95 -6.60 16.77 5.28
N GLY A 96 -7.13 15.54 5.30
CA GLY A 96 -8.51 15.25 4.95
C GLY A 96 -8.81 15.35 3.45
N ASP A 97 -7.86 15.81 2.64
CA ASP A 97 -7.98 15.92 1.20
C ASP A 97 -7.77 14.58 0.48
N PRO A 98 -8.29 14.40 -0.74
CA PRO A 98 -7.94 13.27 -1.59
C PRO A 98 -6.43 13.16 -1.79
N PHE A 99 -5.90 11.94 -1.77
CA PHE A 99 -4.45 11.66 -1.84
C PHE A 99 -3.75 12.21 -3.10
N ASN A 100 -4.49 12.47 -4.16
CA ASN A 100 -4.02 13.00 -5.44
C ASN A 100 -4.14 14.52 -5.56
N THR A 101 -4.68 15.18 -4.54
CA THR A 101 -4.74 16.65 -4.50
C THR A 101 -3.32 17.19 -4.26
N ILE A 102 -2.94 18.21 -5.00
CA ILE A 102 -1.71 18.94 -4.76
C ILE A 102 -2.03 20.04 -3.75
N SER A 103 -1.98 19.69 -2.46
CA SER A 103 -2.15 20.63 -1.35
C SER A 103 -0.80 20.91 -0.71
N LEU A 104 -0.42 22.16 -0.69
CA LEU A 104 0.78 22.64 -0.02
C LEU A 104 0.38 23.65 1.06
N ASP A 105 1.16 23.74 2.11
CA ASP A 105 1.02 24.76 3.14
C ASP A 105 1.30 26.15 2.54
N ASP A 106 0.35 27.06 2.65
CA ASP A 106 0.38 28.38 2.02
C ASP A 106 1.56 29.25 2.47
N VAL A 107 2.11 28.99 3.66
CA VAL A 107 3.19 29.79 4.27
C VAL A 107 4.55 29.19 3.95
N SER A 108 4.69 27.90 4.13
CA SER A 108 5.99 27.22 3.99
C SER A 108 6.19 26.59 2.60
N GLY A 109 5.13 26.43 1.82
CA GLY A 109 5.14 25.73 0.53
C GLY A 109 5.40 24.22 0.64
N ARG A 110 5.38 23.65 1.87
CA ARG A 110 5.63 22.23 2.11
C ARG A 110 4.38 21.40 1.90
N ALA A 111 4.56 20.18 1.42
CA ALA A 111 3.49 19.20 1.45
C ALA A 111 3.14 18.82 2.91
N PHE A 112 1.86 18.58 3.18
CA PHE A 112 1.35 18.34 4.54
C PHE A 112 1.83 17.02 5.13
N ASN A 113 1.92 15.95 4.31
CA ASN A 113 2.42 14.67 4.78
C ASN A 113 2.95 13.78 3.63
N PRO A 114 3.77 12.75 3.95
CA PRO A 114 4.42 11.89 2.96
C PRO A 114 3.48 10.87 2.32
N MET A 115 2.23 10.74 2.80
CA MET A 115 1.29 9.74 2.27
C MET A 115 0.40 10.28 1.15
N VAL A 116 0.36 11.61 0.94
CA VAL A 116 -0.25 12.23 -0.25
C VAL A 116 0.76 12.33 -1.39
N ASN A 117 0.28 12.40 -2.65
CA ASN A 117 1.18 12.39 -3.81
C ASN A 117 2.19 13.55 -3.81
N ALA A 118 1.76 14.76 -3.44
CA ALA A 118 2.63 15.92 -3.37
C ALA A 118 3.77 15.77 -2.35
N GLY A 119 3.59 14.95 -1.32
CA GLY A 119 4.59 14.73 -0.28
C GLY A 119 5.42 13.46 -0.45
N ALA A 120 5.06 12.61 -1.39
CA ALA A 120 5.77 11.36 -1.66
C ALA A 120 6.92 11.54 -2.67
N ILE A 121 7.01 12.70 -3.32
CA ILE A 121 8.02 13.08 -4.32
C ILE A 121 9.18 13.81 -3.62
#